data_a1c62237f927b4ea014cdb1b1003830d
#
_entry.id   a1c62237f927b4ea014cdb1b1003830d
#
_cell.length_a   1.000
_cell.length_b   1.000
_cell.length_c   1.000
_cell.angle_alpha   90.00
_cell.angle_beta   90.00
_cell.angle_gamma   90.00
#
_symmetry.space_group_name_H-M   'P 1'
#
loop_
_entity.id
_entity.type
_entity.pdbx_description
1 polymer ?
#
loop_
_entity_poly.entity_id
_entity_poly.type
_entity_poly.pdbx_seq_one_letter_code
_entity_poly.pdbx_strand_id
1 'polypeptide(L)'
;MIIIYFGKGERGATCLETILQAHYNVALIVLQSEGDRQMTDLADRYGIKHIVLHDPNAPGSAKILQAEKADLFILGGYGKIIRRHIIDIPNIMCINLHGGALPAYKGSSPMNWALRNGATSIKVSIIKVDSGVDTGPILSEQEQAVTLDDTIVTLHQKANA
;
A
#
# COMPACT_ATOMS: atom_id res chain seq x y z
N MET A 1 -9.74 11.94 11.31
CA MET A 1 -8.54 11.64 10.50
C MET A 1 -9.00 11.36 9.08
N ILE A 2 -8.47 12.09 8.10
CA ILE A 2 -8.80 11.98 6.68
C ILE A 2 -7.67 11.21 5.98
N ILE A 3 -8.04 10.19 5.21
CA ILE A 3 -7.08 9.30 4.54
C ILE A 3 -7.19 9.47 3.02
N ILE A 4 -6.04 9.55 2.33
CA ILE A 4 -5.94 9.21 0.91
C ILE A 4 -5.29 7.85 0.81
N TYR A 5 -5.96 6.94 0.11
CA TYR A 5 -5.48 5.58 -0.09
C TYR A 5 -4.95 5.39 -1.51
N PHE A 6 -3.72 4.92 -1.63
CA PHE A 6 -3.09 4.55 -2.91
C PHE A 6 -3.06 3.04 -3.01
N GLY A 7 -3.72 2.47 -4.02
CA GLY A 7 -3.86 1.03 -4.08
C GLY A 7 -3.75 0.42 -5.46
N LYS A 8 -3.48 -0.89 -5.47
CA LYS A 8 -3.49 -1.72 -6.67
C LYS A 8 -3.76 -3.18 -6.34
N GLY A 9 -4.61 -3.80 -7.16
CA GLY A 9 -4.86 -5.24 -7.16
C GLY A 9 -5.42 -5.77 -5.85
N GLU A 10 -5.36 -7.10 -5.69
CA GLU A 10 -5.97 -7.82 -4.56
C GLU A 10 -5.48 -7.32 -3.19
N ARG A 11 -4.17 -7.18 -3.00
CA ARG A 11 -3.63 -6.65 -1.73
C ARG A 11 -4.14 -5.24 -1.43
N GLY A 12 -4.13 -4.37 -2.45
CA GLY A 12 -4.65 -3.02 -2.30
C GLY A 12 -6.12 -3.01 -1.91
N ALA A 13 -6.93 -3.85 -2.55
CA ALA A 13 -8.35 -3.96 -2.26
C ALA A 13 -8.62 -4.53 -0.86
N THR A 14 -7.94 -5.61 -0.46
CA THR A 14 -8.10 -6.23 0.87
C THR A 14 -7.75 -5.25 1.99
N CYS A 15 -6.61 -4.55 1.88
CA CYS A 15 -6.22 -3.54 2.87
C CYS A 15 -7.23 -2.37 2.93
N LEU A 16 -7.68 -1.89 1.77
CA LEU A 16 -8.68 -0.82 1.71
C LEU A 16 -9.99 -1.25 2.36
N GLU A 17 -10.47 -2.45 2.04
CA GLU A 17 -11.72 -2.97 2.59
C GLU A 17 -11.65 -3.07 4.13
N THR A 18 -10.55 -3.54 4.68
CA THR A 18 -10.32 -3.59 6.14
C THR A 18 -10.40 -2.20 6.77
N ILE A 19 -9.78 -1.19 6.13
CA ILE A 19 -9.83 0.20 6.59
C ILE A 19 -11.27 0.75 6.58
N LEU A 20 -12.02 0.45 5.51
CA LEU A 20 -13.41 0.90 5.35
C LEU A 20 -14.36 0.20 6.32
N GLN A 21 -14.19 -1.10 6.56
CA GLN A 21 -14.97 -1.86 7.56
C GLN A 21 -14.71 -1.36 8.98
N ALA A 22 -13.51 -0.86 9.25
CA ALA A 22 -13.18 -0.21 10.52
C ALA A 22 -13.68 1.25 10.61
N HIS A 23 -14.49 1.70 9.63
CA HIS A 23 -15.11 3.02 9.58
C HIS A 23 -14.14 4.21 9.55
N TYR A 24 -12.93 4.02 9.04
CA TYR A 24 -12.03 5.13 8.80
C TYR A 24 -12.47 5.97 7.59
N ASN A 25 -12.28 7.28 7.68
CA ASN A 25 -12.66 8.22 6.63
C ASN A 25 -11.63 8.25 5.50
N VAL A 26 -11.89 7.52 4.41
CA VAL A 26 -11.12 7.56 3.17
C VAL A 26 -11.78 8.56 2.21
N ALA A 27 -11.15 9.72 2.01
CA ALA A 27 -11.69 10.79 1.17
C ALA A 27 -11.42 10.57 -0.33
N LEU A 28 -10.32 9.89 -0.65
CA LEU A 28 -9.89 9.68 -2.03
C LEU A 28 -9.14 8.35 -2.16
N ILE A 29 -9.44 7.60 -3.21
CA ILE A 29 -8.68 6.44 -3.63
C ILE A 29 -7.88 6.79 -4.89
N VAL A 30 -6.58 6.58 -4.85
CA VAL A 30 -5.66 6.78 -5.98
C VAL A 30 -5.29 5.43 -6.55
N LEU A 31 -5.70 5.18 -7.78
CA LEU A 31 -5.42 3.97 -8.52
C LEU A 31 -4.09 4.12 -9.29
N GLN A 32 -3.36 3.01 -9.37
CA GLN A 32 -2.10 3.00 -10.12
C GLN A 32 -2.32 3.05 -11.64
N SER A 33 -3.38 2.41 -12.13
CA SER A 33 -3.73 2.30 -13.54
C SER A 33 -5.23 2.13 -13.70
N GLU A 34 -5.69 2.34 -14.91
CA GLU A 34 -7.06 2.05 -15.29
C GLU A 34 -7.35 0.54 -15.31
N GLY A 35 -8.62 0.16 -15.18
CA GLY A 35 -9.07 -1.23 -15.28
C GLY A 35 -8.86 -2.08 -14.02
N ASP A 36 -8.43 -1.51 -12.91
CA ASP A 36 -8.35 -2.21 -11.61
C ASP A 36 -9.76 -2.35 -11.01
N ARG A 37 -10.51 -3.36 -11.50
CA ARG A 37 -11.90 -3.58 -11.09
C ARG A 37 -12.05 -3.83 -9.59
N GLN A 38 -11.12 -4.54 -8.96
CA GLN A 38 -11.20 -4.81 -7.52
C GLN A 38 -11.23 -3.52 -6.71
N MET A 39 -10.39 -2.56 -7.09
CA MET A 39 -10.33 -1.26 -6.43
C MET A 39 -11.52 -0.35 -6.79
N THR A 40 -11.94 -0.32 -8.06
CA THR A 40 -13.07 0.53 -8.48
C THR A 40 -14.40 0.02 -7.93
N ASP A 41 -14.67 -1.29 -7.98
CA ASP A 41 -15.90 -1.88 -7.43
C ASP A 41 -16.01 -1.62 -5.91
N LEU A 42 -14.87 -1.63 -5.21
CA LEU A 42 -14.84 -1.30 -3.79
C LEU A 42 -15.11 0.19 -3.54
N ALA A 43 -14.48 1.07 -4.32
CA ALA A 43 -14.73 2.51 -4.26
C ALA A 43 -16.22 2.84 -4.49
N ASP A 44 -16.83 2.25 -5.51
CA ASP A 44 -18.22 2.45 -5.87
C ASP A 44 -19.17 1.92 -4.78
N ARG A 45 -18.88 0.74 -4.21
CA ARG A 45 -19.64 0.14 -3.10
C ARG A 45 -19.74 1.04 -1.89
N TYR A 46 -18.63 1.73 -1.56
CA TYR A 46 -18.57 2.63 -0.41
C TYR A 46 -18.81 4.09 -0.76
N GLY A 47 -19.11 4.41 -2.04
CA GLY A 47 -19.37 5.78 -2.50
C GLY A 47 -18.18 6.71 -2.39
N ILE A 48 -16.95 6.19 -2.55
CA ILE A 48 -15.71 6.94 -2.40
C ILE A 48 -15.18 7.37 -3.77
N LYS A 49 -14.84 8.63 -3.89
CA LYS A 49 -14.20 9.18 -5.08
C LYS A 49 -12.89 8.44 -5.37
N HIS A 50 -12.68 8.06 -6.62
CA HIS A 50 -11.42 7.47 -7.05
C HIS A 50 -10.88 8.15 -8.32
N ILE A 51 -9.57 8.15 -8.49
CA ILE A 51 -8.86 8.72 -9.64
C ILE A 51 -7.65 7.86 -10.01
N VAL A 52 -7.26 7.93 -11.27
CA VAL A 52 -5.98 7.39 -11.73
C VAL A 52 -4.96 8.51 -11.84
N LEU A 53 -3.81 8.36 -11.18
CA LEU A 53 -2.67 9.24 -11.35
C LEU A 53 -1.59 8.54 -12.16
N HIS A 54 -1.47 8.90 -13.46
CA HIS A 54 -0.44 8.34 -14.34
C HIS A 54 0.97 8.67 -13.85
N ASP A 55 1.18 9.91 -13.40
CA ASP A 55 2.37 10.31 -12.65
C ASP A 55 1.94 10.95 -11.32
N PRO A 56 2.08 10.20 -10.19
CA PRO A 56 1.71 10.73 -8.87
C PRO A 56 2.57 11.93 -8.45
N ASN A 57 3.72 12.12 -9.07
CA ASN A 57 4.67 13.19 -8.73
C ASN A 57 4.52 14.45 -9.58
N ALA A 58 3.60 14.45 -10.55
CA ALA A 58 3.34 15.64 -11.37
C ALA A 58 2.76 16.79 -10.53
N PRO A 59 3.05 18.06 -10.89
CA PRO A 59 2.50 19.22 -10.16
C PRO A 59 0.96 19.23 -10.10
N GLY A 60 0.29 18.74 -11.14
CA GLY A 60 -1.16 18.59 -11.15
C GLY A 60 -1.66 17.56 -10.13
N SER A 61 -0.95 16.45 -9.96
CA SER A 61 -1.26 15.43 -8.96
C SER A 61 -1.12 15.99 -7.54
N ALA A 62 -0.05 16.73 -7.27
CA ALA A 62 0.14 17.37 -5.97
C ALA A 62 -1.02 18.28 -5.59
N LYS A 63 -1.52 19.11 -6.53
CA LYS A 63 -2.67 19.99 -6.30
C LYS A 63 -3.94 19.21 -5.93
N ILE A 64 -4.20 18.11 -6.63
CA ILE A 64 -5.36 17.26 -6.34
C ILE A 64 -5.26 16.68 -4.93
N LEU A 65 -4.10 16.14 -4.56
CA LEU A 65 -3.87 15.51 -3.26
C LEU A 65 -3.95 16.53 -2.11
N GLN A 66 -3.39 17.75 -2.30
CA GLN A 66 -3.45 18.82 -1.31
C GLN A 66 -4.88 19.32 -1.05
N ALA A 67 -5.73 19.31 -2.08
CA ALA A 67 -7.12 19.76 -1.96
C ALA A 67 -7.94 18.93 -0.96
N GLU A 68 -7.60 17.65 -0.78
CA GLU A 68 -8.30 16.75 0.14
C GLU A 68 -7.91 16.96 1.62
N LYS A 69 -6.86 17.74 1.91
CA LYS A 69 -6.39 18.07 3.28
C LYS A 69 -6.22 16.83 4.17
N ALA A 70 -5.65 15.78 3.59
CA ALA A 70 -5.53 14.50 4.27
C ALA A 70 -4.51 14.53 5.41
N ASP A 71 -4.81 13.75 6.44
CA ASP A 71 -3.91 13.53 7.58
C ASP A 71 -2.91 12.41 7.30
N LEU A 72 -3.32 11.40 6.55
CA LEU A 72 -2.55 10.19 6.32
C LEU A 72 -2.64 9.76 4.85
N PHE A 73 -1.49 9.42 4.24
CA PHE A 73 -1.44 8.67 3.01
C PHE A 73 -1.10 7.21 3.32
N ILE A 74 -1.85 6.28 2.75
CA ILE A 74 -1.63 4.84 2.89
C ILE A 74 -1.38 4.25 1.50
N LEU A 75 -0.25 3.58 1.32
CA LEU A 75 0.08 2.85 0.11
C LEU A 75 -0.12 1.35 0.35
N GLY A 76 -1.12 0.75 -0.31
CA GLY A 76 -1.42 -0.69 -0.26
C GLY A 76 -1.21 -1.34 -1.64
N GLY A 77 -0.08 -2.01 -1.84
CA GLY A 77 0.27 -2.62 -3.12
C GLY A 77 0.55 -1.64 -4.26
N TYR A 78 0.69 -0.35 -3.97
CA TYR A 78 0.95 0.70 -4.95
C TYR A 78 2.42 0.65 -5.40
N GLY A 79 2.65 0.40 -6.69
CA GLY A 79 3.99 0.12 -7.22
C GLY A 79 4.74 1.33 -7.79
N LYS A 80 4.15 2.54 -7.76
CA LYS A 80 4.84 3.76 -8.23
C LYS A 80 5.59 4.43 -7.09
N ILE A 81 6.78 4.94 -7.38
CA ILE A 81 7.58 5.69 -6.41
C ILE A 81 6.93 7.05 -6.16
N ILE A 82 6.73 7.38 -4.89
CA ILE A 82 6.24 8.67 -4.42
C ILE A 82 7.45 9.50 -3.98
N ARG A 83 7.59 10.72 -4.54
CA ARG A 83 8.70 11.61 -4.22
C ARG A 83 8.40 12.50 -3.01
N ARG A 84 9.43 13.06 -2.42
CA ARG A 84 9.40 13.86 -1.19
C ARG A 84 8.28 14.90 -1.14
N HIS A 85 8.09 15.69 -2.21
CA HIS A 85 7.07 16.73 -2.25
C HIS A 85 5.61 16.21 -2.20
N ILE A 86 5.40 14.91 -2.46
CA ILE A 86 4.11 14.23 -2.29
C ILE A 86 4.04 13.56 -0.92
N ILE A 87 5.14 12.93 -0.47
CA ILE A 87 5.24 12.28 0.85
C ILE A 87 4.93 13.27 1.98
N ASP A 88 5.32 14.53 1.81
CA ASP A 88 5.16 15.59 2.82
C ASP A 88 3.79 16.32 2.76
N ILE A 89 2.87 15.91 1.86
CA ILE A 89 1.53 16.53 1.78
C ILE A 89 0.65 16.20 3.00
N PRO A 90 0.53 14.94 3.47
CA PRO A 90 -0.35 14.63 4.58
C PRO A 90 0.14 15.26 5.89
N ASN A 91 -0.82 15.72 6.74
CA ASN A 91 -0.51 16.40 7.99
C ASN A 91 0.30 15.55 8.98
N ILE A 92 0.11 14.21 8.97
CA ILE A 92 0.75 13.31 9.93
C ILE A 92 1.90 12.55 9.26
N MET A 93 1.61 11.71 8.26
CA MET A 93 2.63 10.92 7.57
C MET A 93 2.10 10.22 6.32
N CYS A 94 3.04 9.66 5.55
CA CYS A 94 2.79 8.69 4.49
C CYS A 94 3.30 7.32 4.97
N ILE A 95 2.49 6.27 4.86
CA ILE A 95 2.86 4.89 5.23
C ILE A 95 2.70 3.95 4.04
N ASN A 96 3.50 2.87 4.04
CA ASN A 96 3.43 1.82 3.03
C ASN A 96 3.31 0.44 3.69
N LEU A 97 2.45 -0.40 3.12
CA LEU A 97 2.34 -1.82 3.48
C LEU A 97 3.27 -2.61 2.57
N HIS A 98 4.40 -3.02 3.12
CA HIS A 98 5.43 -3.77 2.42
C HIS A 98 5.35 -5.26 2.77
N GLY A 99 5.25 -6.12 1.76
CA GLY A 99 5.13 -7.58 1.95
C GLY A 99 6.48 -8.28 2.02
N GLY A 100 7.40 -7.78 2.83
CA GLY A 100 8.72 -8.37 2.98
C GLY A 100 9.36 -8.05 4.32
N ALA A 101 10.20 -8.97 4.80
CA ALA A 101 11.03 -8.76 5.98
C ALA A 101 12.08 -7.67 5.70
N LEU A 102 11.97 -6.53 6.33
CA LEU A 102 12.93 -5.45 6.20
C LEU A 102 14.06 -5.58 7.24
N PRO A 103 15.29 -5.18 6.92
CA PRO A 103 15.74 -4.58 5.66
C PRO A 103 16.12 -5.58 4.55
N ALA A 104 15.96 -6.89 4.75
CA ALA A 104 16.49 -7.95 3.89
C ALA A 104 15.81 -8.00 2.51
N TYR A 105 14.49 -7.77 2.48
CA TYR A 105 13.67 -7.88 1.26
C TYR A 105 13.02 -6.55 0.90
N LYS A 106 13.84 -5.56 0.54
CA LYS A 106 13.39 -4.27 -0.02
C LYS A 106 13.00 -4.39 -1.48
N GLY A 107 12.17 -3.46 -1.96
CA GLY A 107 11.82 -3.33 -3.38
C GLY A 107 10.69 -4.26 -3.82
N SER A 108 10.73 -4.64 -5.08
CA SER A 108 9.63 -5.38 -5.73
C SER A 108 9.66 -6.88 -5.44
N SER A 109 8.46 -7.48 -5.35
CA SER A 109 8.26 -8.93 -5.22
C SER A 109 9.01 -9.59 -4.05
N PRO A 110 9.00 -9.00 -2.84
CA PRO A 110 9.81 -9.49 -1.71
C PRO A 110 9.47 -10.91 -1.30
N MET A 111 8.21 -11.34 -1.38
CA MET A 111 7.79 -12.71 -1.05
C MET A 111 8.34 -13.74 -2.03
N ASN A 112 8.45 -13.39 -3.33
CA ASN A 112 9.06 -14.28 -4.32
C ASN A 112 10.54 -14.52 -4.00
N TRP A 113 11.26 -13.47 -3.58
CA TRP A 113 12.65 -13.59 -3.17
C TRP A 113 12.80 -14.37 -1.87
N ALA A 114 11.92 -14.16 -0.88
CA ALA A 114 11.92 -14.92 0.37
C ALA A 114 11.72 -16.43 0.09
N LEU A 115 10.73 -16.79 -0.72
CA LEU A 115 10.45 -18.16 -1.09
C LEU A 115 11.62 -18.80 -1.85
N ARG A 116 12.17 -18.07 -2.85
CA ARG A 116 13.34 -18.55 -3.61
C ARG A 116 14.57 -18.79 -2.74
N ASN A 117 14.74 -18.00 -1.69
CA ASN A 117 15.86 -18.11 -0.75
C ASN A 117 15.60 -19.12 0.36
N GLY A 118 14.51 -19.86 0.32
CA GLY A 118 14.19 -20.89 1.33
C GLY A 118 13.85 -20.28 2.70
N ALA A 119 13.28 -19.08 2.74
CA ALA A 119 12.88 -18.47 4.00
C ALA A 119 11.82 -19.33 4.71
N THR A 120 11.96 -19.49 6.01
CA THR A 120 11.01 -20.22 6.87
C THR A 120 9.88 -19.36 7.40
N SER A 121 9.96 -18.04 7.18
CA SER A 121 8.91 -17.10 7.48
C SER A 121 8.92 -15.93 6.48
N ILE A 122 7.77 -15.29 6.34
CA ILE A 122 7.60 -14.00 5.65
C ILE A 122 7.11 -12.97 6.63
N LYS A 123 7.35 -11.69 6.33
CA LYS A 123 6.80 -10.58 7.12
C LYS A 123 6.02 -9.64 6.24
N VAL A 124 5.00 -9.04 6.83
CA VAL A 124 4.33 -7.84 6.31
C VAL A 124 4.71 -6.70 7.24
N SER A 125 5.29 -5.65 6.68
CA SER A 125 5.77 -4.50 7.44
C SER A 125 4.99 -3.25 7.07
N ILE A 126 4.54 -2.51 8.07
CA ILE A 126 4.05 -1.14 7.88
C ILE A 126 5.22 -0.21 8.16
N ILE A 127 5.59 0.58 7.17
CA ILE A 127 6.70 1.51 7.28
C ILE A 127 6.24 2.95 7.04
N LYS A 128 6.90 3.90 7.70
CA LYS A 128 6.82 5.30 7.29
C LYS A 128 7.58 5.47 5.99
N VAL A 129 6.96 6.11 4.99
CA VAL A 129 7.62 6.34 3.70
C VAL A 129 8.64 7.47 3.84
N ASP A 130 9.84 7.25 3.33
CA ASP A 130 10.90 8.25 3.17
C ASP A 130 11.29 8.41 1.69
N SER A 131 12.39 9.08 1.41
CA SER A 131 12.86 9.31 0.03
C SER A 131 13.55 8.10 -0.61
N GLY A 132 13.84 7.05 0.16
CA GLY A 132 14.41 5.80 -0.33
C GLY A 132 13.33 4.77 -0.69
N VAL A 133 13.77 3.60 -1.16
CA VAL A 133 12.87 2.48 -1.43
C VAL A 133 12.87 1.56 -0.20
N ASP A 134 11.74 1.53 0.50
CA ASP A 134 11.51 0.73 1.71
C ASP A 134 12.64 0.89 2.77
N THR A 135 13.07 2.15 2.97
CA THR A 135 14.15 2.51 3.91
C THR A 135 13.66 3.21 5.17
N GLY A 136 12.40 3.59 5.19
CA GLY A 136 11.82 4.31 6.32
C GLY A 136 11.64 3.46 7.57
N PRO A 137 11.40 4.09 8.72
CA PRO A 137 11.20 3.39 9.99
C PRO A 137 10.04 2.41 9.94
N ILE A 138 10.24 1.21 10.49
CA ILE A 138 9.21 0.20 10.66
C ILE A 138 8.31 0.63 11.82
N LEU A 139 7.01 0.72 11.56
CA LEU A 139 6.00 1.08 12.56
C LEU A 139 5.36 -0.16 13.17
N SER A 140 5.18 -1.22 12.36
CA SER A 140 4.61 -2.49 12.78
C SER A 140 5.06 -3.60 11.84
N GLU A 141 5.18 -4.82 12.36
CA GLU A 141 5.45 -6.02 11.58
C GLU A 141 4.54 -7.16 12.04
N GLN A 142 4.13 -7.98 11.08
CA GLN A 142 3.47 -9.24 11.33
C GLN A 142 4.24 -10.35 10.62
N GLU A 143 4.55 -11.43 11.33
CA GLU A 143 5.28 -12.58 10.78
C GLU A 143 4.33 -13.76 10.53
N GLN A 144 4.54 -14.44 9.40
CA GLN A 144 3.80 -15.63 9.01
C GLN A 144 4.78 -16.75 8.65
N ALA A 145 4.55 -17.94 9.18
CA ALA A 145 5.37 -19.12 8.86
C ALA A 145 5.20 -19.55 7.40
N VAL A 146 6.30 -19.94 6.77
CA VAL A 146 6.34 -20.58 5.46
C VAL A 146 6.48 -22.09 5.69
N THR A 147 5.57 -22.87 5.08
CA THR A 147 5.58 -24.33 5.13
C THR A 147 6.04 -24.91 3.79
N LEU A 148 6.32 -26.20 3.75
CA LEU A 148 6.73 -26.89 2.51
C LEU A 148 5.62 -26.92 1.44
N ASP A 149 4.37 -26.78 1.86
CA ASP A 149 3.21 -26.78 0.96
C ASP A 149 2.88 -25.37 0.44
N ASP A 150 3.59 -24.34 0.91
CA ASP A 150 3.30 -22.97 0.50
C ASP A 150 3.81 -22.69 -0.92
N THR A 151 2.96 -22.04 -1.65
CA THR A 151 3.24 -21.42 -2.95
C THR A 151 3.24 -19.91 -2.79
N ILE A 152 3.68 -19.18 -3.81
CA ILE A 152 3.59 -17.72 -3.81
C ILE A 152 2.14 -17.22 -3.65
N VAL A 153 1.17 -17.97 -4.17
CA VAL A 153 -0.25 -17.64 -4.05
C VAL A 153 -0.71 -17.74 -2.59
N THR A 154 -0.40 -18.88 -1.92
CA THR A 154 -0.78 -19.08 -0.51
C THR A 154 -0.07 -18.08 0.41
N LEU A 155 1.18 -17.69 0.12
CA LEU A 155 1.89 -16.67 0.88
C LEU A 155 1.24 -15.28 0.73
N HIS A 156 0.78 -14.91 -0.48
CA HIS A 156 0.01 -13.68 -0.65
C HIS A 156 -1.31 -13.71 0.13
N GLN A 157 -2.00 -14.84 0.14
CA GLN A 157 -3.23 -15.02 0.93
C GLN A 157 -2.96 -14.87 2.43
N LYS A 158 -1.94 -15.55 2.97
CA LYS A 158 -1.51 -15.41 4.36
C LYS A 158 -1.14 -13.99 4.74
N ALA A 159 -0.47 -13.27 3.84
CA ALA A 159 -0.05 -11.89 4.07
C ALA A 159 -1.19 -10.87 3.97
N ASN A 160 -2.32 -11.25 3.40
CA ASN A 160 -3.51 -10.40 3.27
C ASN A 160 -4.56 -10.71 4.36
N ALA A 161 -4.38 -11.79 5.14
CA ALA A 161 -5.25 -12.16 6.26
C ALA A 161 -4.91 -11.36 7.53
#